data_efbed6d9f75a1c3db2ce22eb258df1fb
#
_entry.id   efbed6d9f75a1c3db2ce22eb258df1fb
#
_cell.length_a   1.000
_cell.length_b   1.000
_cell.length_c   1.000
_cell.angle_alpha   90.00
_cell.angle_beta   90.00
_cell.angle_gamma   90.00
#
_symmetry.space_group_name_H-M   'P 1'
#
loop_
_entity.id
_entity.type
_entity.pdbx_description
1 polymer ?
#
loop_
_entity_poly.entity_id
_entity_poly.type
_entity_poly.pdbx_seq_one_letter_code
_entity_poly.pdbx_strand_id
1 'polypeptide(L)'
;WQPRKPNHGLSVVPPRSALWVDWRGRRFAPPLVTGFDTRDLVTQVCATERQYSWQILNRRIALKELAISGAEFNPSIRDRKRLAFLRDLLFGNRWLVDTLIDNCEDVVVADTLPALVAKMNALQGDGGNEGVDLEALGEAISRYDAQVARGPAHFEDGQLKRIAQLRQWKGDRVRTCKFQKIHDHKALPLIAIREFIISRKSLGGIQTDLDGRVLDASGNPIPRLYAAGEATGFGGGGMHGLRALEGTFLGGCVLSGRNFSFTALTATR
;
A
#
# COMPACT_ATOMS: atom_id res chain seq x y z
N TRP A 1 11.50 14.34 0.61
CA TRP A 1 11.66 13.73 -0.72
C TRP A 1 10.32 13.72 -1.43
N GLN A 2 10.21 14.54 -2.43
CA GLN A 2 8.97 14.72 -3.15
C GLN A 2 9.07 14.03 -4.51
N PRO A 3 8.03 13.33 -4.97
CA PRO A 3 7.96 12.89 -6.34
C PRO A 3 7.99 14.10 -7.29
N ARG A 4 8.33 13.87 -8.55
CA ARG A 4 8.45 14.93 -9.59
C ARG A 4 7.24 15.85 -9.72
N LYS A 5 6.09 15.45 -9.17
CA LYS A 5 4.87 16.26 -9.12
C LYS A 5 4.61 16.61 -7.65
N PRO A 6 4.68 17.89 -7.27
CA PRO A 6 4.31 18.32 -5.92
C PRO A 6 2.86 17.90 -5.61
N ASN A 7 2.60 17.59 -4.36
CA ASN A 7 1.29 17.16 -3.80
C ASN A 7 0.80 15.75 -4.18
N HIS A 8 1.64 14.91 -4.78
CA HIS A 8 1.25 13.55 -5.14
C HIS A 8 1.69 12.49 -4.13
N GLY A 9 2.13 12.71 -2.99
CA GLY A 9 2.55 11.70 -2.01
C GLY A 9 3.27 10.48 -2.60
N LEU A 10 3.93 9.70 -1.79
CA LEU A 10 4.54 8.44 -2.21
C LEU A 10 3.52 7.31 -2.11
N SER A 11 3.38 6.51 -3.17
CA SER A 11 2.55 5.30 -3.12
C SER A 11 3.37 4.17 -2.48
N VAL A 12 3.35 4.14 -1.15
CA VAL A 12 4.04 3.11 -0.37
C VAL A 12 3.30 1.79 -0.48
N VAL A 13 4.03 0.70 -0.64
CA VAL A 13 3.53 -0.65 -0.44
C VAL A 13 3.93 -1.07 0.97
N PRO A 14 3.00 -1.05 1.93
CA PRO A 14 3.34 -1.31 3.32
C PRO A 14 3.89 -2.72 3.52
N PRO A 15 4.96 -2.88 4.31
CA PRO A 15 5.51 -4.19 4.62
C PRO A 15 4.51 -5.08 5.35
N ARG A 16 4.37 -6.32 4.91
CA ARG A 16 3.44 -7.30 5.52
C ARG A 16 3.81 -7.67 6.95
N SER A 17 5.11 -7.60 7.26
CA SER A 17 5.65 -7.92 8.60
C SER A 17 5.71 -6.70 9.53
N ALA A 18 5.35 -5.50 9.06
CA ALA A 18 5.19 -4.33 9.90
C ALA A 18 3.92 -4.42 10.75
N LEU A 19 3.93 -3.84 11.94
CA LEU A 19 2.71 -3.65 12.73
C LEU A 19 1.98 -2.42 12.23
N TRP A 20 0.73 -2.58 11.87
CA TRP A 20 -0.13 -1.49 11.50
C TRP A 20 -0.94 -1.02 12.71
N VAL A 21 -0.74 0.23 13.08
CA VAL A 21 -1.34 0.83 14.26
C VAL A 21 -2.04 2.16 13.89
N ASP A 22 -3.02 2.54 14.69
CA ASP A 22 -3.70 3.82 14.57
C ASP A 22 -2.79 4.99 14.99
N TRP A 23 -3.31 6.20 14.92
CA TRP A 23 -2.59 7.41 15.30
C TRP A 23 -2.18 7.47 16.79
N ARG A 24 -2.79 6.65 17.66
CA ARG A 24 -2.44 6.50 19.08
C ARG A 24 -1.45 5.36 19.34
N GLY A 25 -1.03 4.63 18.32
CA GLY A 25 -0.14 3.48 18.46
C GLY A 25 -0.85 2.17 18.84
N ARG A 26 -2.18 2.12 18.79
CA ARG A 26 -2.97 0.92 19.04
C ARG A 26 -3.09 0.09 17.77
N ARG A 27 -2.84 -1.21 17.90
CA ARG A 27 -2.94 -2.12 16.76
C ARG A 27 -4.40 -2.29 16.33
N PHE A 28 -4.64 -2.23 15.02
CA PHE A 28 -5.96 -2.52 14.47
C PHE A 28 -6.41 -3.95 14.78
N ALA A 29 -7.72 -4.13 15.03
CA ALA A 29 -8.33 -5.40 15.32
C ALA A 29 -9.60 -5.59 14.45
N PRO A 30 -9.62 -6.54 13.50
CA PRO A 30 -8.55 -7.49 13.17
C PRO A 30 -7.30 -6.79 12.58
N PRO A 31 -6.11 -7.44 12.66
CA PRO A 31 -4.88 -6.84 12.15
C PRO A 31 -4.96 -6.57 10.64
N LEU A 32 -4.58 -5.36 10.23
CA LEU A 32 -4.46 -4.99 8.84
C LEU A 32 -3.21 -5.61 8.23
N VAL A 33 -3.32 -6.12 7.01
CA VAL A 33 -2.21 -6.71 6.26
C VAL A 33 -2.34 -6.32 4.79
N THR A 34 -1.28 -5.75 4.24
CA THR A 34 -1.24 -5.36 2.83
C THR A 34 -1.48 -6.54 1.90
N GLY A 35 -2.31 -6.31 0.89
CA GLY A 35 -2.57 -7.29 -0.17
C GLY A 35 -3.71 -8.28 0.13
N PHE A 36 -4.50 -8.06 1.18
CA PHE A 36 -5.69 -8.86 1.48
C PHE A 36 -6.99 -8.10 1.18
N ASP A 37 -7.47 -7.28 2.10
CA ASP A 37 -8.72 -6.54 1.93
C ASP A 37 -8.49 -5.03 2.04
N THR A 38 -8.28 -4.39 0.90
CA THR A 38 -8.04 -2.94 0.85
C THR A 38 -9.26 -2.14 1.30
N ARG A 39 -10.47 -2.65 1.07
CA ARG A 39 -11.69 -1.97 1.51
C ARG A 39 -11.79 -1.95 3.03
N ASP A 40 -11.56 -3.10 3.67
CA ASP A 40 -11.55 -3.21 5.12
C ASP A 40 -10.49 -2.29 5.74
N LEU A 41 -9.28 -2.30 5.17
CA LEU A 41 -8.19 -1.43 5.56
C LEU A 41 -8.60 0.05 5.51
N VAL A 42 -9.10 0.52 4.37
CA VAL A 42 -9.54 1.92 4.21
C VAL A 42 -10.66 2.25 5.19
N THR A 43 -11.62 1.34 5.38
CA THR A 43 -12.73 1.54 6.31
C THR A 43 -12.22 1.70 7.73
N GLN A 44 -11.31 0.86 8.19
CA GLN A 44 -10.77 0.93 9.55
C GLN A 44 -9.93 2.19 9.78
N VAL A 45 -9.07 2.57 8.83
CA VAL A 45 -8.25 3.78 8.95
C VAL A 45 -9.12 5.04 8.91
N CYS A 46 -10.08 5.11 7.99
CA CYS A 46 -10.99 6.26 7.89
C CYS A 46 -11.96 6.38 9.08
N ALA A 47 -12.21 5.30 9.80
CA ALA A 47 -13.01 5.33 11.03
C ALA A 47 -12.25 5.89 12.24
N THR A 48 -10.93 6.05 12.15
CA THR A 48 -10.15 6.68 13.22
C THR A 48 -10.30 8.21 13.18
N GLU A 49 -10.19 8.84 14.33
CA GLU A 49 -10.40 10.28 14.50
C GLU A 49 -9.49 11.15 13.58
N ARG A 50 -8.21 10.78 13.45
CA ARG A 50 -7.24 11.54 12.66
C ARG A 50 -7.01 11.00 11.26
N GLN A 51 -7.64 9.88 10.89
CA GLN A 51 -7.65 9.30 9.54
C GLN A 51 -6.25 9.05 8.94
N TYR A 52 -5.24 8.84 9.77
CA TYR A 52 -3.93 8.35 9.37
C TYR A 52 -3.48 7.21 10.29
N SER A 53 -2.46 6.50 9.88
CA SER A 53 -1.97 5.33 10.57
C SER A 53 -0.43 5.28 10.56
N TRP A 54 0.11 4.39 11.36
CA TRP A 54 1.55 4.16 11.42
C TRP A 54 1.90 2.72 11.05
N GLN A 55 2.99 2.55 10.33
CA GLN A 55 3.65 1.26 10.13
C GLN A 55 4.87 1.20 11.03
N ILE A 56 4.89 0.24 11.96
CA ILE A 56 6.02 0.05 12.88
C ILE A 56 6.81 -1.19 12.44
N LEU A 57 8.07 -0.98 12.15
CA LEU A 57 8.95 -2.02 11.63
C LEU A 57 10.39 -1.78 12.06
N ASN A 58 11.29 -2.65 11.66
CA ASN A 58 12.71 -2.45 11.81
C ASN A 58 13.45 -2.45 10.47
N ARG A 59 14.73 -2.12 10.48
CA ARG A 59 15.54 -2.03 9.26
C ARG A 59 15.55 -3.32 8.43
N ARG A 60 15.52 -4.50 9.08
CA ARG A 60 15.51 -5.79 8.36
C ARG A 60 14.21 -6.00 7.59
N ILE A 61 13.07 -5.67 8.20
CA ILE A 61 11.76 -5.71 7.52
C ILE A 61 11.74 -4.69 6.38
N ALA A 62 12.18 -3.45 6.63
CA ALA A 62 12.25 -2.41 5.61
C ALA A 62 13.07 -2.84 4.39
N LEU A 63 14.27 -3.34 4.59
CA LEU A 63 15.15 -3.79 3.52
C LEU A 63 14.51 -4.90 2.66
N LYS A 64 13.73 -5.77 3.27
CA LYS A 64 13.17 -6.93 2.60
C LYS A 64 11.83 -6.67 1.94
N GLU A 65 10.98 -5.86 2.55
CA GLU A 65 9.57 -5.78 2.19
C GLU A 65 9.11 -4.38 1.73
N LEU A 66 9.81 -3.30 2.15
CA LEU A 66 9.40 -1.95 1.79
C LEU A 66 9.57 -1.74 0.28
N ALA A 67 8.52 -1.25 -0.35
CA ALA A 67 8.53 -0.89 -1.75
C ALA A 67 7.70 0.38 -1.99
N ILE A 68 8.08 1.12 -3.02
CA ILE A 68 7.32 2.27 -3.52
C ILE A 68 7.00 2.04 -4.98
N SER A 69 5.77 2.35 -5.35
CA SER A 69 5.31 2.24 -6.72
C SER A 69 5.94 3.34 -7.59
N GLY A 70 6.50 2.95 -8.72
CA GLY A 70 7.12 3.87 -9.67
C GLY A 70 8.52 3.41 -10.10
N ALA A 71 8.85 3.64 -11.36
CA ALA A 71 10.16 3.25 -11.92
C ALA A 71 11.30 4.09 -11.33
N GLU A 72 11.02 5.34 -10.96
CA GLU A 72 11.96 6.27 -10.33
C GLU A 72 12.46 5.80 -8.98
N PHE A 73 11.65 5.02 -8.26
CA PHE A 73 11.99 4.45 -6.94
C PHE A 73 12.64 3.07 -7.04
N ASN A 74 12.75 2.53 -8.25
CA ASN A 74 13.31 1.22 -8.53
C ASN A 74 14.39 1.32 -9.62
N PRO A 75 15.52 1.99 -9.37
CA PRO A 75 16.51 2.28 -10.41
C PRO A 75 17.12 1.02 -11.02
N SER A 76 17.26 -0.07 -10.29
CA SER A 76 17.75 -1.34 -10.82
C SER A 76 16.81 -1.93 -11.90
N ILE A 77 15.49 -1.74 -11.75
CA ILE A 77 14.47 -2.16 -12.72
C ILE A 77 14.43 -1.17 -13.88
N ARG A 78 14.34 0.13 -13.58
CA ARG A 78 14.29 1.20 -14.59
C ARG A 78 15.45 1.13 -15.56
N ASP A 79 16.65 0.97 -15.03
CA ASP A 79 17.90 0.99 -15.82
C ASP A 79 18.29 -0.40 -16.32
N ARG A 80 17.41 -1.41 -16.17
CA ARG A 80 17.61 -2.81 -16.58
C ARG A 80 18.90 -3.45 -16.03
N LYS A 81 19.34 -3.06 -14.85
CA LYS A 81 20.56 -3.55 -14.18
C LYS A 81 20.27 -4.88 -13.48
N ARG A 82 20.30 -5.98 -14.23
CA ARG A 82 19.90 -7.31 -13.73
C ARG A 82 20.67 -7.77 -12.47
N LEU A 83 21.98 -7.54 -12.41
CA LEU A 83 22.80 -7.91 -11.25
C LEU A 83 22.45 -7.07 -10.01
N ALA A 84 22.21 -5.76 -10.18
CA ALA A 84 21.76 -4.88 -9.10
C ALA A 84 20.39 -5.30 -8.60
N PHE A 85 19.47 -5.60 -9.50
CA PHE A 85 18.14 -6.11 -9.15
C PHE A 85 18.22 -7.43 -8.35
N LEU A 86 19.06 -8.37 -8.79
CA LEU A 86 19.26 -9.64 -8.07
C LEU A 86 19.85 -9.41 -6.68
N ARG A 87 20.83 -8.53 -6.57
CA ARG A 87 21.39 -8.11 -5.27
C ARG A 87 20.32 -7.50 -4.37
N ASP A 88 19.52 -6.57 -4.89
CA ASP A 88 18.46 -5.90 -4.13
C ASP A 88 17.37 -6.90 -3.68
N LEU A 89 17.09 -7.92 -4.50
CA LEU A 89 16.17 -9.00 -4.15
C LEU A 89 16.69 -9.90 -3.01
N LEU A 90 18.00 -10.21 -3.01
CA LEU A 90 18.62 -11.09 -2.02
C LEU A 90 18.92 -10.37 -0.70
N PHE A 91 19.49 -9.16 -0.77
CA PHE A 91 20.02 -8.42 0.38
C PHE A 91 19.17 -7.22 0.79
N GLY A 92 18.10 -6.94 0.06
CA GLY A 92 17.21 -5.80 0.28
C GLY A 92 17.65 -4.53 -0.45
N ASN A 93 16.68 -3.66 -0.70
CA ASN A 93 16.89 -2.40 -1.41
C ASN A 93 17.36 -1.31 -0.43
N ARG A 94 18.67 -1.31 -0.12
CA ARG A 94 19.28 -0.33 0.79
C ARG A 94 19.09 1.11 0.33
N TRP A 95 19.28 1.34 -0.98
CA TRP A 95 19.14 2.68 -1.54
C TRP A 95 17.74 3.27 -1.26
N LEU A 96 16.69 2.48 -1.44
CA LEU A 96 15.33 2.94 -1.19
C LEU A 96 15.11 3.26 0.30
N VAL A 97 15.51 2.35 1.18
CA VAL A 97 15.33 2.51 2.63
C VAL A 97 16.09 3.73 3.15
N ASP A 98 17.36 3.87 2.78
CA ASP A 98 18.20 4.99 3.19
C ASP A 98 17.66 6.32 2.61
N THR A 99 17.26 6.33 1.33
CA THR A 99 16.65 7.51 0.71
C THR A 99 15.36 7.95 1.41
N LEU A 100 14.53 7.01 1.85
CA LEU A 100 13.30 7.33 2.58
C LEU A 100 13.62 7.90 3.97
N ILE A 101 14.54 7.29 4.69
CA ILE A 101 14.96 7.74 6.03
C ILE A 101 15.53 9.16 5.96
N ASP A 102 16.34 9.45 4.96
CA ASP A 102 17.07 10.73 4.85
C ASP A 102 16.19 11.88 4.32
N ASN A 103 15.13 11.57 3.56
CA ASN A 103 14.42 12.60 2.78
C ASN A 103 12.90 12.61 2.97
N CYS A 104 12.33 11.72 3.75
CA CYS A 104 10.88 11.67 3.96
C CYS A 104 10.54 12.14 5.39
N GLU A 105 9.78 13.22 5.50
CA GLU A 105 9.35 13.78 6.78
C GLU A 105 8.46 12.82 7.58
N ASP A 106 7.71 11.96 6.89
CA ASP A 106 6.81 10.99 7.50
C ASP A 106 7.50 9.67 7.92
N VAL A 107 8.83 9.62 7.84
CA VAL A 107 9.64 8.47 8.25
C VAL A 107 10.56 8.86 9.41
N VAL A 108 10.35 8.24 10.55
CA VAL A 108 11.20 8.46 11.72
C VAL A 108 11.88 7.17 12.17
N VAL A 109 13.09 7.29 12.69
CA VAL A 109 13.92 6.15 13.12
C VAL A 109 14.52 6.40 14.50
N ALA A 110 14.64 5.33 15.28
CA ALA A 110 15.31 5.35 16.57
C ALA A 110 15.78 3.94 16.98
N ASP A 111 16.78 3.89 17.86
CA ASP A 111 17.29 2.60 18.36
C ASP A 111 16.47 2.07 19.54
N THR A 112 15.65 2.91 20.16
CA THR A 112 14.77 2.53 21.28
C THR A 112 13.33 2.92 21.01
N LEU A 113 12.39 2.16 21.58
CA LEU A 113 10.97 2.44 21.43
C LEU A 113 10.56 3.82 22.04
N PRO A 114 11.00 4.21 23.24
CA PRO A 114 10.68 5.53 23.76
C PRO A 114 11.16 6.68 22.86
N ALA A 115 12.37 6.56 22.30
CA ALA A 115 12.90 7.57 21.37
C ALA A 115 12.12 7.59 20.04
N LEU A 116 11.65 6.43 19.57
CA LEU A 116 10.80 6.35 18.38
C LEU A 116 9.46 7.07 18.63
N VAL A 117 8.80 6.76 19.74
CA VAL A 117 7.51 7.37 20.11
C VAL A 117 7.65 8.88 20.28
N ALA A 118 8.73 9.36 20.90
CA ALA A 118 9.00 10.80 21.01
C ALA A 118 9.07 11.49 19.64
N LYS A 119 9.74 10.86 18.65
CA LYS A 119 9.81 11.37 17.28
C LYS A 119 8.47 11.30 16.54
N MET A 120 7.70 10.22 16.73
CA MET A 120 6.36 10.10 16.18
C MET A 120 5.45 11.21 16.71
N ASN A 121 5.50 11.48 18.00
CA ASN A 121 4.71 12.53 18.62
C ASN A 121 5.12 13.93 18.15
N ALA A 122 6.41 14.18 17.95
CA ALA A 122 6.89 15.43 17.38
C ALA A 122 6.34 15.70 15.96
N LEU A 123 6.09 14.66 15.16
CA LEU A 123 5.47 14.80 13.83
C LEU A 123 3.96 15.09 13.87
N GLN A 124 3.31 14.87 15.01
CA GLN A 124 1.85 15.07 15.10
C GLN A 124 1.46 16.55 15.18
N GLY A 125 2.40 17.43 15.46
CA GLY A 125 2.15 18.87 15.61
C GLY A 125 1.50 19.24 16.94
N ASP A 126 1.12 20.50 17.07
CA ASP A 126 0.75 21.14 18.35
C ASP A 126 -0.63 20.78 18.90
N GLY A 127 -1.19 19.69 18.48
CA GLY A 127 -2.60 19.35 18.72
C GLY A 127 -2.99 18.88 20.10
N GLY A 128 -2.15 18.99 21.10
CA GLY A 128 -2.57 18.65 22.45
C GLY A 128 -1.86 17.45 23.06
N ASN A 129 -2.24 17.13 24.30
CA ASN A 129 -1.68 16.06 25.15
C ASN A 129 -1.91 14.62 24.63
N GLU A 130 -2.45 14.44 23.45
CA GLU A 130 -2.80 13.15 22.89
C GLU A 130 -1.89 12.80 21.71
N GLY A 131 -1.05 11.82 21.91
CA GLY A 131 -0.14 11.27 20.91
C GLY A 131 -0.13 9.76 20.92
N VAL A 132 0.91 9.18 20.32
CA VAL A 132 1.18 7.75 20.41
C VAL A 132 1.47 7.38 21.86
N ASP A 133 0.71 6.42 22.35
CA ASP A 133 0.86 5.85 23.68
C ASP A 133 1.99 4.82 23.68
N LEU A 134 3.04 5.10 24.45
CA LEU A 134 4.23 4.25 24.54
C LEU A 134 3.89 2.85 25.10
N GLU A 135 3.02 2.79 26.10
CA GLU A 135 2.65 1.53 26.75
C GLU A 135 1.83 0.67 25.81
N ALA A 136 0.79 1.24 25.18
CA ALA A 136 -0.05 0.54 24.22
C ALA A 136 0.75 0.02 23.02
N LEU A 137 1.64 0.84 22.47
CA LEU A 137 2.53 0.43 21.37
C LEU A 137 3.51 -0.66 21.82
N GLY A 138 4.09 -0.52 23.01
CA GLY A 138 5.00 -1.50 23.60
C GLY A 138 4.32 -2.86 23.81
N GLU A 139 3.09 -2.87 24.32
CA GLU A 139 2.30 -4.09 24.43
C GLU A 139 1.99 -4.73 23.08
N ALA A 140 1.61 -3.94 22.07
CA ALA A 140 1.33 -4.45 20.74
C ALA A 140 2.55 -5.15 20.12
N ILE A 141 3.73 -4.53 20.23
CA ILE A 141 5.00 -5.09 19.79
C ILE A 141 5.32 -6.37 20.58
N SER A 142 5.22 -6.33 21.90
CA SER A 142 5.54 -7.48 22.77
C SER A 142 4.66 -8.68 22.48
N ARG A 143 3.35 -8.48 22.28
CA ARG A 143 2.40 -9.55 21.91
C ARG A 143 2.75 -10.17 20.56
N TYR A 144 3.06 -9.34 19.56
CA TYR A 144 3.45 -9.81 18.23
C TYR A 144 4.77 -10.59 18.29
N ASP A 145 5.78 -10.06 18.96
CA ASP A 145 7.09 -10.68 19.07
C ASP A 145 7.07 -12.00 19.86
N ALA A 146 6.18 -12.08 20.88
CA ALA A 146 5.93 -13.32 21.60
C ALA A 146 5.30 -14.40 20.70
N GLN A 147 4.37 -14.04 19.83
CA GLN A 147 3.80 -14.96 18.83
C GLN A 147 4.89 -15.44 17.84
N VAL A 148 5.74 -14.53 17.36
CA VAL A 148 6.87 -14.91 16.50
C VAL A 148 7.79 -15.91 17.19
N ALA A 149 8.04 -15.73 18.49
CA ALA A 149 8.90 -16.64 19.28
C ALA A 149 8.31 -18.04 19.44
N ARG A 150 6.98 -18.19 19.49
CA ARG A 150 6.30 -19.50 19.57
C ARG A 150 6.45 -20.33 18.30
N GLY A 151 6.70 -19.69 17.16
CA GLY A 151 6.85 -20.34 15.87
C GLY A 151 5.54 -20.63 15.13
N PRO A 152 5.63 -20.94 13.82
CA PRO A 152 4.48 -20.99 12.91
C PRO A 152 3.38 -21.97 13.29
N ALA A 153 3.73 -23.08 13.94
CA ALA A 153 2.75 -24.09 14.37
C ALA A 153 1.78 -23.57 15.47
N HIS A 154 2.17 -22.51 16.17
CA HIS A 154 1.44 -21.97 17.31
C HIS A 154 0.97 -20.52 17.12
N PHE A 155 0.92 -20.05 15.87
CA PHE A 155 0.43 -18.71 15.61
C PHE A 155 -1.08 -18.62 15.85
N GLU A 156 -1.47 -17.73 16.75
CA GLU A 156 -2.84 -17.30 16.98
C GLU A 156 -3.11 -15.95 16.29
N ASP A 157 -2.08 -15.14 16.12
CA ASP A 157 -2.13 -13.82 15.49
C ASP A 157 -2.54 -13.90 14.02
N GLY A 158 -3.58 -13.15 13.64
CA GLY A 158 -4.15 -13.16 12.29
C GLY A 158 -3.17 -12.69 11.20
N GLN A 159 -2.30 -11.72 11.52
CA GLN A 159 -1.27 -11.25 10.58
C GLN A 159 -0.24 -12.34 10.33
N LEU A 160 0.26 -12.99 11.37
CA LEU A 160 1.25 -14.06 11.24
C LEU A 160 0.69 -15.29 10.50
N LYS A 161 -0.58 -15.63 10.71
CA LYS A 161 -1.28 -16.68 9.94
C LYS A 161 -1.32 -16.34 8.45
N ARG A 162 -1.66 -15.09 8.11
CA ARG A 162 -1.68 -14.62 6.72
C ARG A 162 -0.28 -14.61 6.09
N ILE A 163 0.74 -14.17 6.83
CA ILE A 163 2.14 -14.25 6.38
C ILE A 163 2.55 -15.70 6.14
N ALA A 164 2.19 -16.64 7.03
CA ALA A 164 2.49 -18.05 6.86
C ALA A 164 1.85 -18.63 5.59
N GLN A 165 0.60 -18.26 5.31
CA GLN A 165 -0.12 -18.63 4.09
C GLN A 165 0.57 -18.07 2.83
N LEU A 166 0.87 -16.77 2.81
CA LEU A 166 1.54 -16.13 1.68
C LEU A 166 2.90 -16.76 1.36
N ARG A 167 3.65 -17.12 2.39
CA ARG A 167 4.97 -17.74 2.23
C ARG A 167 4.96 -19.16 1.63
N GLN A 168 3.79 -19.74 1.44
CA GLN A 168 3.66 -20.99 0.67
C GLN A 168 3.95 -20.74 -0.83
N TRP A 169 3.70 -19.53 -1.33
CA TRP A 169 3.99 -19.15 -2.70
C TRP A 169 5.44 -18.71 -2.86
N LYS A 170 6.11 -19.22 -3.88
CA LYS A 170 7.53 -18.95 -4.12
C LYS A 170 7.85 -17.45 -4.23
N GLY A 171 7.06 -16.71 -4.98
CA GLY A 171 7.25 -15.26 -5.17
C GLY A 171 7.11 -14.46 -3.89
N ASP A 172 6.07 -14.73 -3.10
CA ASP A 172 5.84 -14.05 -1.83
C ASP A 172 6.86 -14.45 -0.77
N ARG A 173 7.31 -15.71 -0.75
CA ARG A 173 8.37 -16.21 0.14
C ARG A 173 9.67 -15.44 -0.03
N VAL A 174 10.02 -15.09 -1.27
CA VAL A 174 11.24 -14.32 -1.56
C VAL A 174 11.12 -12.87 -1.07
N ARG A 175 9.92 -12.29 -1.10
CA ARG A 175 9.66 -10.87 -0.80
C ARG A 175 9.16 -10.60 0.62
N THR A 176 8.96 -11.61 1.44
CA THR A 176 8.41 -11.47 2.80
C THR A 176 9.37 -12.07 3.81
N CYS A 177 9.60 -11.37 4.91
CA CYS A 177 10.43 -11.86 6.01
C CYS A 177 9.91 -13.19 6.58
N LYS A 178 10.83 -14.00 7.08
CA LYS A 178 10.49 -15.25 7.76
C LYS A 178 10.22 -14.96 9.23
N PHE A 179 9.02 -14.45 9.53
CA PHE A 179 8.55 -14.19 10.90
C PHE A 179 9.55 -13.37 11.73
N GLN A 180 9.81 -12.15 11.26
CA GLN A 180 10.73 -11.24 11.90
C GLN A 180 10.06 -10.54 13.09
N LYS A 181 10.69 -10.55 14.26
CA LYS A 181 10.31 -9.72 15.41
C LYS A 181 10.49 -8.24 15.08
N ILE A 182 9.62 -7.39 15.62
CA ILE A 182 9.77 -5.93 15.51
C ILE A 182 10.94 -5.47 16.38
N HIS A 183 10.95 -5.85 17.66
CA HIS A 183 12.02 -5.53 18.59
C HIS A 183 13.11 -6.60 18.52
N ASP A 184 14.06 -6.42 17.63
CA ASP A 184 15.24 -7.26 17.45
C ASP A 184 16.49 -6.38 17.41
N HIS A 185 17.36 -6.48 18.40
CA HIS A 185 18.62 -5.70 18.49
C HIS A 185 19.53 -5.85 17.28
N LYS A 186 19.43 -6.97 16.55
CA LYS A 186 20.19 -7.23 15.32
C LYS A 186 19.55 -6.61 14.07
N ALA A 187 18.38 -5.99 14.21
CA ALA A 187 17.60 -5.44 13.12
C ALA A 187 17.32 -3.94 13.27
N LEU A 188 17.98 -3.28 14.22
CA LEU A 188 17.86 -1.84 14.44
C LEU A 188 18.36 -1.02 13.21
N PRO A 189 17.92 0.24 13.09
CA PRO A 189 16.97 0.94 13.95
C PRO A 189 15.53 0.45 13.78
N LEU A 190 14.68 0.80 14.75
CA LEU A 190 13.25 0.80 14.63
C LEU A 190 12.84 1.94 13.69
N ILE A 191 11.80 1.72 12.91
CA ILE A 191 11.29 2.66 11.92
C ILE A 191 9.79 2.81 12.12
N ALA A 192 9.29 4.04 12.11
CA ALA A 192 7.87 4.32 12.01
C ALA A 192 7.59 5.15 10.75
N ILE A 193 6.62 4.73 9.96
CA ILE A 193 6.17 5.41 8.75
C ILE A 193 4.74 5.89 8.98
N ARG A 194 4.50 7.20 8.86
CA ARG A 194 3.16 7.78 8.91
C ARG A 194 2.53 7.69 7.53
N GLU A 195 1.35 7.09 7.46
CA GLU A 195 0.65 6.82 6.21
C GLU A 195 -0.74 7.44 6.19
N PHE A 196 -1.09 8.05 5.07
CA PHE A 196 -2.37 8.68 4.82
C PHE A 196 -3.11 7.96 3.71
N ILE A 197 -4.43 7.91 3.80
CA ILE A 197 -5.28 7.44 2.71
C ILE A 197 -5.38 8.56 1.67
N ILE A 198 -4.94 8.26 0.46
CA ILE A 198 -5.05 9.18 -0.67
C ILE A 198 -5.81 8.51 -1.82
N SER A 199 -6.69 9.26 -2.47
CA SER A 199 -7.32 8.83 -3.72
C SER A 199 -6.37 9.06 -4.88
N ARG A 200 -6.03 8.00 -5.60
CA ARG A 200 -5.11 8.06 -6.74
C ARG A 200 -5.80 7.98 -8.08
N LYS A 201 -6.95 7.35 -8.14
CA LYS A 201 -7.70 7.10 -9.37
C LYS A 201 -9.20 7.31 -9.15
N SER A 202 -9.90 7.75 -10.19
CA SER A 202 -11.35 7.66 -10.25
C SER A 202 -11.74 6.25 -10.73
N LEU A 203 -12.70 5.62 -10.06
CA LEU A 203 -13.27 4.35 -10.50
C LEU A 203 -14.47 4.54 -11.42
N GLY A 204 -15.15 5.67 -11.32
CA GLY A 204 -16.21 6.07 -12.22
C GLY A 204 -15.67 6.67 -13.52
N GLY A 205 -16.56 6.91 -14.47
CA GLY A 205 -16.23 7.48 -15.76
C GLY A 205 -17.47 7.87 -16.54
N ILE A 206 -17.27 8.25 -17.79
CA ILE A 206 -18.35 8.57 -18.74
C ILE A 206 -19.17 7.31 -18.96
N GLN A 207 -20.49 7.39 -18.73
CA GLN A 207 -21.37 6.23 -18.94
C GLN A 207 -21.53 5.95 -20.43
N THR A 208 -21.30 4.69 -20.79
CA THR A 208 -21.44 4.22 -22.18
C THR A 208 -22.25 2.92 -22.21
N ASP A 209 -22.80 2.60 -23.38
CA ASP A 209 -23.25 1.26 -23.68
C ASP A 209 -22.09 0.32 -24.06
N LEU A 210 -22.41 -0.92 -24.41
CA LEU A 210 -21.41 -1.93 -24.78
C LEU A 210 -20.67 -1.62 -26.08
N ASP A 211 -21.26 -0.77 -26.91
CA ASP A 211 -20.68 -0.30 -28.18
C ASP A 211 -19.80 0.95 -28.00
N GLY A 212 -19.66 1.44 -26.76
CA GLY A 212 -18.87 2.62 -26.43
C GLY A 212 -19.58 3.95 -26.73
N ARG A 213 -20.90 3.94 -27.07
CA ARG A 213 -21.67 5.17 -27.26
C ARG A 213 -21.96 5.81 -25.91
N VAL A 214 -21.68 7.09 -25.78
CA VAL A 214 -21.94 7.85 -24.55
C VAL A 214 -23.45 7.99 -24.36
N LEU A 215 -23.91 7.77 -23.13
CA LEU A 215 -25.32 7.88 -22.77
C LEU A 215 -25.62 9.23 -22.12
N ASP A 216 -26.80 9.77 -22.42
CA ASP A 216 -27.37 10.94 -21.74
C ASP A 216 -27.95 10.54 -20.36
N ALA A 217 -28.49 11.50 -19.61
CA ALA A 217 -29.09 11.27 -18.32
C ALA A 217 -30.35 10.36 -18.35
N SER A 218 -30.96 10.18 -19.51
CA SER A 218 -32.11 9.30 -19.75
C SER A 218 -31.69 7.89 -20.21
N GLY A 219 -30.39 7.65 -20.38
CA GLY A 219 -29.82 6.38 -20.83
C GLY A 219 -29.84 6.21 -22.36
N ASN A 220 -30.11 7.26 -23.13
CA ASN A 220 -30.08 7.20 -24.58
C ASN A 220 -28.69 7.54 -25.12
N PRO A 221 -28.24 6.87 -26.21
CA PRO A 221 -26.97 7.21 -26.84
C PRO A 221 -26.97 8.63 -27.43
N ILE A 222 -25.96 9.42 -27.06
CA ILE A 222 -25.72 10.71 -27.68
C ILE A 222 -25.13 10.50 -29.07
N PRO A 223 -25.77 11.03 -30.15
CA PRO A 223 -25.30 10.77 -31.50
C PRO A 223 -23.85 11.19 -31.73
N ARG A 224 -23.04 10.32 -32.32
CA ARG A 224 -21.65 10.54 -32.70
C ARG A 224 -20.69 10.80 -31.52
N LEU A 225 -21.12 10.57 -30.28
CA LEU A 225 -20.26 10.70 -29.12
C LEU A 225 -19.92 9.32 -28.57
N TYR A 226 -18.62 9.03 -28.47
CA TYR A 226 -18.09 7.76 -28.00
C TYR A 226 -17.03 8.00 -26.95
N ALA A 227 -16.87 7.04 -26.05
CA ALA A 227 -15.79 7.01 -25.08
C ALA A 227 -15.31 5.58 -24.83
N ALA A 228 -14.02 5.44 -24.58
CA ALA A 228 -13.37 4.15 -24.30
C ALA A 228 -12.22 4.32 -23.32
N GLY A 229 -11.73 3.21 -22.79
CA GLY A 229 -10.57 3.19 -21.89
C GLY A 229 -10.87 3.75 -20.52
N GLU A 230 -9.87 4.37 -19.91
CA GLU A 230 -9.95 4.91 -18.55
C GLU A 230 -11.04 5.99 -18.40
N ALA A 231 -11.33 6.74 -19.46
CA ALA A 231 -12.37 7.75 -19.47
C ALA A 231 -13.78 7.20 -19.18
N THR A 232 -14.04 5.94 -19.50
CA THR A 232 -15.31 5.27 -19.22
C THR A 232 -15.32 4.52 -17.89
N GLY A 233 -14.26 4.57 -17.11
CA GLY A 233 -14.13 3.77 -15.91
C GLY A 233 -14.16 2.27 -16.21
N PHE A 234 -14.87 1.51 -15.37
CA PHE A 234 -15.09 0.08 -15.61
C PHE A 234 -16.47 -0.18 -16.21
N GLY A 235 -16.51 -0.99 -17.28
CA GLY A 235 -17.75 -1.48 -17.86
C GLY A 235 -18.74 -0.38 -18.28
N GLY A 236 -18.25 0.75 -18.80
CA GLY A 236 -19.11 1.84 -19.26
C GLY A 236 -19.58 2.77 -18.15
N GLY A 237 -18.70 3.17 -17.26
CA GLY A 237 -18.93 4.19 -16.24
C GLY A 237 -19.12 3.68 -14.83
N GLY A 238 -19.16 2.36 -14.65
CA GLY A 238 -19.28 1.71 -13.35
C GLY A 238 -17.95 1.49 -12.63
N MET A 239 -18.02 1.00 -11.40
CA MET A 239 -16.87 0.52 -10.65
C MET A 239 -16.76 -1.00 -10.74
N HIS A 240 -15.54 -1.53 -10.68
CA HIS A 240 -15.24 -2.96 -10.80
C HIS A 240 -15.50 -3.75 -9.49
N GLY A 241 -16.58 -3.46 -8.82
CA GLY A 241 -16.97 -4.10 -7.56
C GLY A 241 -16.25 -3.54 -6.33
N LEU A 242 -16.71 -3.98 -5.16
CA LEU A 242 -16.28 -3.42 -3.88
C LEU A 242 -14.90 -3.91 -3.41
N ARG A 243 -14.43 -5.05 -3.93
CA ARG A 243 -13.14 -5.69 -3.58
C ARG A 243 -12.39 -6.14 -4.83
N ALA A 244 -12.46 -5.32 -5.87
CA ALA A 244 -11.82 -5.62 -7.13
C ALA A 244 -10.29 -5.70 -6.98
N LEU A 245 -9.70 -6.68 -7.65
CA LEU A 245 -8.26 -6.79 -7.76
C LEU A 245 -7.71 -5.70 -8.69
N GLU A 246 -6.58 -5.13 -8.34
CA GLU A 246 -5.84 -4.24 -9.21
C GLU A 246 -5.30 -5.01 -10.43
N GLY A 247 -5.10 -4.29 -11.56
CA GLY A 247 -4.55 -4.86 -12.79
C GLY A 247 -5.57 -5.17 -13.88
N THR A 248 -6.88 -5.04 -13.61
CA THR A 248 -7.94 -5.25 -14.60
C THR A 248 -8.18 -4.04 -15.51
N PHE A 249 -7.68 -2.86 -15.13
CA PHE A 249 -7.86 -1.62 -15.90
C PHE A 249 -7.33 -1.70 -17.32
N LEU A 250 -6.11 -2.16 -17.50
CA LEU A 250 -5.49 -2.24 -18.82
C LEU A 250 -6.25 -3.16 -19.76
N GLY A 251 -6.70 -4.31 -19.27
CA GLY A 251 -7.56 -5.24 -20.02
C GLY A 251 -8.87 -4.59 -20.43
N GLY A 252 -9.52 -3.86 -19.53
CA GLY A 252 -10.74 -3.09 -19.80
C GLY A 252 -10.54 -2.00 -20.85
N CYS A 253 -9.42 -1.26 -20.77
CA CYS A 253 -9.08 -0.25 -21.76
C CYS A 253 -8.88 -0.84 -23.17
N VAL A 254 -8.18 -1.97 -23.27
CA VAL A 254 -7.96 -2.66 -24.55
C VAL A 254 -9.27 -3.18 -25.12
N LEU A 255 -10.11 -3.80 -24.29
CA LEU A 255 -11.39 -4.34 -24.72
C LEU A 255 -12.35 -3.24 -25.20
N SER A 256 -12.53 -2.19 -24.39
CA SER A 256 -13.43 -1.08 -24.73
C SER A 256 -12.93 -0.30 -25.96
N GLY A 257 -11.62 -0.10 -26.10
CA GLY A 257 -11.02 0.52 -27.29
C GLY A 257 -11.23 -0.30 -28.54
N ARG A 258 -11.14 -1.64 -28.47
CA ARG A 258 -11.42 -2.54 -29.58
C ARG A 258 -12.90 -2.49 -30.00
N ASN A 259 -13.82 -2.54 -29.05
CA ASN A 259 -15.25 -2.47 -29.33
C ASN A 259 -15.63 -1.12 -29.97
N PHE A 260 -15.13 -0.02 -29.43
CA PHE A 260 -15.30 1.30 -30.01
C PHE A 260 -14.83 1.38 -31.46
N SER A 261 -13.63 0.91 -31.76
CA SER A 261 -13.08 0.97 -33.11
C SER A 261 -13.94 0.20 -34.12
N PHE A 262 -14.48 -0.93 -33.72
CA PHE A 262 -15.38 -1.73 -34.58
C PHE A 262 -16.70 -0.99 -34.85
N THR A 263 -17.34 -0.45 -33.81
CA THR A 263 -18.62 0.26 -33.93
C THR A 263 -18.50 1.56 -34.70
N ALA A 264 -17.44 2.36 -34.44
CA ALA A 264 -17.23 3.63 -35.15
C ALA A 264 -17.00 3.42 -36.66
N LEU A 265 -16.26 2.38 -37.07
CA LEU A 265 -16.02 2.05 -38.47
C LEU A 265 -17.28 1.53 -39.20
N THR A 266 -18.18 0.88 -38.48
CA THR A 266 -19.44 0.39 -39.10
C THR A 266 -20.53 1.47 -39.17
N ALA A 267 -20.51 2.44 -38.27
CA ALA A 267 -21.47 3.56 -38.24
C ALA A 267 -21.19 4.66 -39.29
N THR A 268 -20.05 4.61 -39.97
CA THR A 268 -19.65 5.56 -41.03
C THR A 268 -19.95 5.04 -42.44
N ARG A 269 -20.52 3.87 -42.57
CA ARG A 269 -21.07 3.29 -43.81
C ARG A 269 -22.58 3.40 -43.82
#